data_12f36ef34266bcd7d55383b8aef0a0f6
#
_entry.id   12f36ef34266bcd7d55383b8aef0a0f6
#
_cell.length_a   1.000
_cell.length_b   1.000
_cell.length_c   1.000
_cell.angle_alpha   90.00
_cell.angle_beta   90.00
_cell.angle_gamma   90.00
#
_symmetry.space_group_name_H-M   'P 1'
#
loop_
_entity.id
_entity.type
_entity.pdbx_description
1 polymer ?
#
loop_
_entity_poly.entity_id
_entity_poly.type
_entity_poly.pdbx_seq_one_letter_code
_entity_poly.pdbx_strand_id
1 'polypeptide(L)'
;MIDSIVEDSKSGWIAEHRDIYLADGEAGQMWDSAPAGGNGLIATLLLYTVGRKSGNESIMPLIYGEVDGGYAIIASKGGAPKHPGWYHNLMAQDQVKLKVANDFFQATTRIASGDERTKVWEQLATIYPPYKDYQASAGSREIPVIILERV
;
A
#
# COMPACT_ATOMS: atom_id res chain seq x y z
N MET A 1 10.14 -3.67 -14.83
CA MET A 1 9.36 -4.65 -14.04
C MET A 1 8.53 -3.96 -12.95
N ILE A 2 9.15 -3.31 -12.00
CA ILE A 2 8.43 -2.65 -10.89
C ILE A 2 7.60 -1.47 -11.38
N ASP A 3 8.14 -0.70 -12.31
CA ASP A 3 7.38 0.41 -12.90
C ASP A 3 6.17 -0.11 -13.67
N SER A 4 6.28 -1.26 -14.32
CA SER A 4 5.14 -1.85 -15.01
C SER A 4 4.03 -2.28 -14.03
N ILE A 5 4.37 -2.70 -12.80
CA ILE A 5 3.37 -3.01 -11.79
C ILE A 5 2.53 -1.76 -11.47
N VAL A 6 3.17 -0.61 -11.33
CA VAL A 6 2.46 0.65 -11.05
C VAL A 6 1.68 1.10 -12.27
N GLU A 7 2.28 1.00 -13.46
CA GLU A 7 1.60 1.33 -14.71
C GLU A 7 0.46 0.36 -15.00
N ASP A 8 0.64 -0.89 -14.65
CA ASP A 8 -0.36 -1.95 -14.84
C ASP A 8 -1.52 -1.85 -13.86
N SER A 9 -1.58 -0.80 -13.03
CA SER A 9 -2.75 -0.55 -12.19
C SER A 9 -4.03 -0.40 -13.02
N LYS A 10 -3.92 -0.18 -14.33
CA LYS A 10 -5.04 -0.13 -15.27
C LYS A 10 -5.33 -1.48 -15.92
N SER A 11 -4.42 -2.43 -15.80
CA SER A 11 -4.53 -3.77 -16.38
C SER A 11 -3.70 -4.76 -15.57
N GLY A 12 -3.73 -6.04 -15.94
CA GLY A 12 -2.97 -7.08 -15.25
C GLY A 12 -3.56 -7.47 -13.91
N TRP A 13 -2.75 -8.15 -13.08
CA TRP A 13 -3.25 -8.74 -11.84
C TRP A 13 -3.63 -7.69 -10.78
N ILE A 14 -2.99 -6.53 -10.80
CA ILE A 14 -3.33 -5.44 -9.88
C ILE A 14 -4.73 -4.90 -10.19
N ALA A 15 -5.01 -4.66 -11.47
CA ALA A 15 -6.33 -4.21 -11.90
C ALA A 15 -7.41 -5.25 -11.62
N GLU A 16 -7.10 -6.52 -11.83
CA GLU A 16 -8.03 -7.60 -11.53
C GLU A 16 -8.35 -7.67 -10.04
N HIS A 17 -7.35 -7.59 -9.18
CA HIS A 17 -7.54 -7.57 -7.72
C HIS A 17 -8.38 -6.36 -7.30
N ARG A 18 -8.07 -5.18 -7.84
CA ARG A 18 -8.83 -3.96 -7.57
C ARG A 18 -10.29 -4.12 -7.93
N ASP A 19 -10.57 -4.67 -9.12
CA ASP A 19 -11.95 -4.84 -9.60
C ASP A 19 -12.74 -5.84 -8.74
N ILE A 20 -12.10 -6.93 -8.31
CA ILE A 20 -12.70 -7.88 -7.37
C ILE A 20 -13.03 -7.19 -6.06
N TYR A 21 -12.08 -6.41 -5.54
CA TYR A 21 -12.24 -5.70 -4.27
C TYR A 21 -13.37 -4.67 -4.35
N LEU A 22 -13.45 -3.93 -5.44
CA LEU A 22 -14.50 -2.93 -5.65
C LEU A 22 -15.89 -3.56 -5.72
N ALA A 23 -15.97 -4.76 -6.31
CA ALA A 23 -17.23 -5.47 -6.43
C ALA A 23 -17.67 -6.09 -5.10
N ASP A 24 -16.72 -6.60 -4.31
CA ASP A 24 -16.99 -7.24 -3.02
C ASP A 24 -15.75 -7.10 -2.14
N GLY A 25 -15.86 -6.24 -1.12
CA GLY A 25 -14.74 -5.95 -0.23
C GLY A 25 -14.27 -7.18 0.56
N GLU A 26 -15.16 -8.09 0.91
CA GLU A 26 -14.75 -9.32 1.62
C GLU A 26 -13.98 -10.25 0.69
N ALA A 27 -14.41 -10.37 -0.56
CA ALA A 27 -13.73 -11.20 -1.55
C ALA A 27 -12.35 -10.64 -1.91
N GLY A 28 -12.20 -9.31 -1.94
CA GLY A 28 -10.96 -8.66 -2.34
C GLY A 28 -9.96 -8.44 -1.22
N GLN A 29 -10.41 -8.43 0.03
CA GLN A 29 -9.53 -8.09 1.17
C GLN A 29 -8.34 -9.04 1.31
N MET A 30 -8.56 -10.33 1.21
CA MET A 30 -7.49 -11.30 1.37
C MET A 30 -6.86 -11.60 0.01
N TRP A 31 -5.56 -11.40 -0.06
CA TRP A 31 -4.77 -11.60 -1.28
C TRP A 31 -3.75 -12.72 -1.05
N ASP A 32 -3.66 -13.64 -2.01
CA ASP A 32 -2.64 -14.69 -1.95
C ASP A 32 -1.29 -14.13 -2.40
N SER A 33 -0.41 -13.92 -1.44
CA SER A 33 0.92 -13.36 -1.69
C SER A 33 1.96 -14.41 -2.10
N ALA A 34 1.63 -15.68 -2.07
CA ALA A 34 2.60 -16.75 -2.38
C ALA A 34 3.27 -16.58 -3.75
N PRO A 35 2.55 -16.27 -4.85
CA PRO A 35 3.21 -16.05 -6.13
C PRO A 35 4.21 -14.89 -6.14
N ALA A 36 4.06 -13.94 -5.22
CA ALA A 36 4.99 -12.80 -5.08
C ALA A 36 6.09 -13.04 -4.03
N GLY A 37 6.17 -14.26 -3.49
CA GLY A 37 7.18 -14.63 -2.50
C GLY A 37 6.74 -14.51 -1.05
N GLY A 38 5.47 -14.21 -0.81
CA GLY A 38 4.93 -14.12 0.55
C GLY A 38 4.45 -15.46 1.10
N ASN A 39 3.80 -15.42 2.26
CA ASN A 39 3.42 -16.59 3.04
C ASN A 39 1.94 -16.98 2.88
N GLY A 40 1.32 -16.69 1.74
CA GLY A 40 -0.07 -17.02 1.47
C GLY A 40 -1.00 -15.84 1.64
N LEU A 41 -2.22 -16.08 2.14
CA LEU A 41 -3.25 -15.04 2.23
C LEU A 41 -2.89 -13.97 3.25
N ILE A 42 -2.90 -12.71 2.81
CA ILE A 42 -2.65 -11.55 3.65
C ILE A 42 -3.69 -10.48 3.38
N ALA A 43 -3.93 -9.62 4.37
CA ALA A 43 -4.95 -8.59 4.27
C ALA A 43 -4.48 -7.40 3.43
N THR A 44 -5.39 -6.89 2.61
CA THR A 44 -5.16 -5.70 1.79
C THR A 44 -6.29 -4.70 1.97
N LEU A 45 -5.99 -3.45 1.65
CA LEU A 45 -6.96 -2.36 1.59
C LEU A 45 -6.90 -1.71 0.21
N LEU A 46 -7.92 -0.92 -0.12
CA LEU A 46 -7.84 -0.03 -1.28
C LEU A 46 -7.51 1.38 -0.81
N LEU A 47 -6.48 1.96 -1.39
CA LEU A 47 -6.09 3.34 -1.18
C LEU A 47 -6.58 4.18 -2.35
N TYR A 48 -7.36 5.21 -2.05
CA TYR A 48 -7.88 6.16 -3.03
C TYR A 48 -7.07 7.46 -2.91
N THR A 49 -6.42 7.83 -3.99
CA THR A 49 -5.68 9.11 -4.06
C THR A 49 -6.12 9.88 -5.28
N VAL A 50 -5.87 11.19 -5.27
CA VAL A 50 -6.08 12.04 -6.45
C VAL A 50 -4.74 12.30 -7.09
N GLY A 51 -4.63 12.07 -8.39
CA GLY A 51 -3.39 12.33 -9.12
C GLY A 51 -2.99 13.80 -8.99
N ARG A 52 -1.79 14.03 -8.47
CA ARG A 52 -1.30 15.39 -8.21
C ARG A 52 -1.11 16.22 -9.49
N LYS A 53 -1.04 15.54 -10.63
CA LYS A 53 -0.88 16.20 -11.95
C LYS A 53 -2.16 16.13 -12.78
N SER A 54 -2.81 14.96 -12.79
CA SER A 54 -3.98 14.73 -13.64
C SER A 54 -5.30 15.16 -13.00
N GLY A 55 -5.37 15.17 -11.67
CA GLY A 55 -6.63 15.37 -10.95
C GLY A 55 -7.54 14.15 -10.95
N ASN A 56 -7.13 13.05 -11.59
CA ASN A 56 -7.94 11.83 -11.67
C ASN A 56 -7.76 10.98 -10.42
N GLU A 57 -8.82 10.28 -10.01
CA GLU A 57 -8.76 9.35 -8.88
C GLU A 57 -7.95 8.11 -9.28
N SER A 58 -7.08 7.68 -8.37
CA SER A 58 -6.30 6.45 -8.46
C SER A 58 -6.70 5.53 -7.31
N ILE A 59 -6.95 4.26 -7.60
CA ILE A 59 -7.34 3.26 -6.62
C ILE A 59 -6.33 2.13 -6.67
N MET A 60 -5.69 1.86 -5.52
CA MET A 60 -4.58 0.89 -5.46
C MET A 60 -4.79 -0.10 -4.33
N PRO A 61 -4.79 -1.41 -4.60
CA PRO A 61 -4.79 -2.41 -3.54
C PRO A 61 -3.40 -2.48 -2.92
N LEU A 62 -3.33 -2.42 -1.59
CA LEU A 62 -2.08 -2.43 -0.85
C LEU A 62 -2.17 -3.32 0.38
N ILE A 63 -1.08 -4.01 0.70
CA ILE A 63 -0.93 -4.74 1.95
C ILE A 63 -0.96 -3.73 3.11
N TYR A 64 -1.62 -4.10 4.20
CA TYR A 64 -1.62 -3.26 5.40
C TYR A 64 -1.38 -4.09 6.65
N GLY A 65 -0.93 -3.41 7.71
CA GLY A 65 -0.93 -3.91 9.07
C GLY A 65 -1.79 -3.02 9.94
N GLU A 66 -2.39 -3.58 10.99
CA GLU A 66 -3.15 -2.78 11.95
C GLU A 66 -2.20 -2.21 13.00
N VAL A 67 -2.38 -0.94 13.31
CA VAL A 67 -1.64 -0.24 14.37
C VAL A 67 -2.64 0.50 15.25
N ASP A 68 -2.19 1.00 16.39
CA ASP A 68 -3.06 1.75 17.30
C ASP A 68 -3.65 2.96 16.58
N GLY A 69 -4.98 3.00 16.52
CA GLY A 69 -5.70 4.12 15.92
C GLY A 69 -5.78 4.09 14.39
N GLY A 70 -5.29 3.03 13.74
CA GLY A 70 -5.36 3.00 12.29
C GLY A 70 -4.66 1.85 11.61
N TYR A 71 -4.07 2.15 10.46
CA TYR A 71 -3.46 1.17 9.57
C TYR A 71 -2.09 1.65 9.13
N ALA A 72 -1.22 0.73 8.75
CA ALA A 72 0.10 1.05 8.20
C ALA A 72 0.26 0.40 6.84
N ILE A 73 0.86 1.14 5.92
CA ILE A 73 1.21 0.66 4.59
C ILE A 73 2.66 1.01 4.28
N ILE A 74 3.23 0.31 3.31
CA ILE A 74 4.63 0.48 2.93
C ILE A 74 4.71 0.85 1.46
N ALA A 75 5.37 1.97 1.17
CA ALA A 75 5.53 2.49 -0.19
C ALA A 75 6.75 1.84 -0.87
N SER A 76 6.71 0.52 -1.02
CA SER A 76 7.86 -0.26 -1.47
C SER A 76 8.13 -0.16 -2.96
N LYS A 77 7.09 -0.14 -3.79
CA LYS A 77 7.21 -0.26 -5.25
C LYS A 77 8.12 -1.43 -5.66
N GLY A 78 7.99 -2.57 -4.92
CA GLY A 78 8.79 -3.76 -5.18
C GLY A 78 10.30 -3.56 -5.04
N GLY A 79 10.76 -2.54 -4.34
CA GLY A 79 12.17 -2.26 -4.16
C GLY A 79 12.79 -1.40 -5.25
N ALA A 80 11.98 -0.71 -6.07
CA ALA A 80 12.48 0.22 -7.07
C ALA A 80 13.24 1.38 -6.42
N PRO A 81 14.15 2.05 -7.16
CA PRO A 81 14.90 3.18 -6.61
C PRO A 81 14.08 4.45 -6.43
N LYS A 82 12.84 4.47 -6.88
CA LYS A 82 11.92 5.60 -6.77
C LYS A 82 10.68 5.21 -6.00
N HIS A 83 10.05 6.20 -5.36
CA HIS A 83 8.76 5.98 -4.69
C HIS A 83 7.65 5.73 -5.72
N PRO A 84 6.59 4.97 -5.33
CA PRO A 84 5.44 4.79 -6.22
C PRO A 84 4.69 6.10 -6.42
N GLY A 85 4.01 6.22 -7.56
CA GLY A 85 3.24 7.43 -7.88
C GLY A 85 2.19 7.78 -6.83
N TRP A 86 1.51 6.76 -6.27
CA TRP A 86 0.50 6.99 -5.24
C TRP A 86 1.09 7.60 -3.97
N TYR A 87 2.36 7.34 -3.66
CA TYR A 87 3.04 7.97 -2.53
C TYR A 87 3.09 9.49 -2.71
N HIS A 88 3.48 9.94 -3.89
CA HIS A 88 3.53 11.38 -4.19
C HIS A 88 2.14 12.01 -4.18
N ASN A 89 1.14 11.30 -4.69
CA ASN A 89 -0.24 11.77 -4.64
C ASN A 89 -0.72 11.91 -3.19
N LEU A 90 -0.42 10.93 -2.37
CA LEU A 90 -0.79 10.91 -0.95
C LEU A 90 -0.12 12.07 -0.21
N MET A 91 1.15 12.36 -0.49
CA MET A 91 1.88 13.46 0.14
C MET A 91 1.33 14.83 -0.25
N ALA A 92 0.63 14.92 -1.37
CA ALA A 92 0.03 16.16 -1.85
C ALA A 92 -1.39 16.40 -1.31
N GLN A 93 -1.91 15.49 -0.49
CA GLN A 93 -3.26 15.55 0.05
C GLN A 93 -3.26 15.55 1.58
N ASP A 94 -4.20 16.27 2.21
CA ASP A 94 -4.36 16.26 3.66
C ASP A 94 -5.02 14.97 4.15
N GLN A 95 -5.94 14.46 3.36
CA GLN A 95 -6.68 13.24 3.67
C GLN A 95 -6.81 12.38 2.43
N VAL A 96 -6.91 11.08 2.66
CA VAL A 96 -7.18 10.09 1.61
C VAL A 96 -8.41 9.27 2.01
N LYS A 97 -8.93 8.49 1.07
CA LYS A 97 -10.02 7.55 1.34
C LYS A 97 -9.45 6.13 1.32
N LEU A 98 -9.99 5.29 2.19
CA LEU A 98 -9.61 3.88 2.30
C LEU A 98 -10.85 3.02 2.20
N LYS A 99 -10.68 1.81 1.67
CA LYS A 99 -11.67 0.75 1.79
C LYS A 99 -10.99 -0.47 2.39
N VAL A 100 -11.45 -0.84 3.58
CA VAL A 100 -10.96 -2.03 4.29
C VAL A 100 -12.12 -3.01 4.37
N ALA A 101 -12.05 -4.11 3.60
CA ALA A 101 -13.18 -4.96 3.32
C ALA A 101 -14.33 -4.11 2.75
N ASN A 102 -15.47 -4.03 3.41
CA ASN A 102 -16.59 -3.19 2.96
C ASN A 102 -16.70 -1.85 3.70
N ASP A 103 -15.73 -1.55 4.56
CA ASP A 103 -15.71 -0.30 5.32
C ASP A 103 -14.96 0.78 4.55
N PHE A 104 -15.68 1.80 4.10
CA PHE A 104 -15.15 2.91 3.31
C PHE A 104 -15.14 4.18 4.18
N PHE A 105 -13.95 4.79 4.33
CA PHE A 105 -13.79 5.93 5.24
C PHE A 105 -12.63 6.82 4.82
N GLN A 106 -12.53 8.00 5.43
CA GLN A 106 -11.42 8.93 5.24
C GLN A 106 -10.39 8.76 6.34
N ALA A 107 -9.12 9.03 5.99
CA ALA A 107 -8.00 8.93 6.91
C ALA A 107 -7.01 10.06 6.68
N THR A 108 -6.35 10.49 7.75
CA THR A 108 -5.17 11.34 7.68
C THR A 108 -3.94 10.46 7.49
N THR A 109 -2.86 11.05 6.98
CA THR A 109 -1.63 10.32 6.68
C THR A 109 -0.45 10.97 7.39
N ARG A 110 0.50 10.16 7.82
CA ARG A 110 1.80 10.64 8.31
C ARG A 110 2.87 9.58 8.05
N ILE A 111 4.10 10.05 7.95
CA ILE A 111 5.25 9.17 7.75
C ILE A 111 5.76 8.75 9.13
N ALA A 112 5.88 7.45 9.36
CA ALA A 112 6.48 6.93 10.58
C ALA A 112 7.99 7.15 10.55
N SER A 113 8.56 7.42 11.72
CA SER A 113 10.01 7.62 11.88
C SER A 113 10.47 7.05 13.20
N GLY A 114 11.79 6.91 13.35
CA GLY A 114 12.40 6.46 14.61
C GLY A 114 11.92 5.07 15.02
N ASP A 115 11.65 4.92 16.31
CA ASP A 115 11.25 3.62 16.88
C ASP A 115 9.92 3.13 16.36
N GLU A 116 8.98 4.04 16.10
CA GLU A 116 7.69 3.67 15.51
C GLU A 116 7.89 3.04 14.13
N ARG A 117 8.72 3.65 13.29
CA ARG A 117 9.02 3.10 11.98
C ARG A 117 9.63 1.71 12.08
N THR A 118 10.60 1.53 12.95
CA THR A 118 11.26 0.24 13.14
C THR A 118 10.26 -0.84 13.56
N LYS A 119 9.41 -0.52 14.52
CA LYS A 119 8.41 -1.46 15.04
C LYS A 119 7.41 -1.85 13.97
N VAL A 120 6.87 -0.87 13.25
CA VAL A 120 5.87 -1.10 12.22
C VAL A 120 6.48 -1.83 11.01
N TRP A 121 7.70 -1.45 10.61
CA TRP A 121 8.42 -2.15 9.56
C TRP A 121 8.55 -3.64 9.86
N GLU A 122 9.01 -3.98 11.07
CA GLU A 122 9.16 -5.39 11.45
C GLU A 122 7.83 -6.12 11.49
N GLN A 123 6.76 -5.45 11.92
CA GLN A 123 5.41 -6.02 11.91
C GLN A 123 4.99 -6.37 10.47
N LEU A 124 5.12 -5.45 9.54
CA LEU A 124 4.72 -5.68 8.15
C LEU A 124 5.66 -6.64 7.43
N ALA A 125 6.95 -6.61 7.74
CA ALA A 125 7.91 -7.56 7.18
C ALA A 125 7.66 -8.99 7.68
N THR A 126 7.07 -9.16 8.85
CA THR A 126 6.62 -10.46 9.32
C THR A 126 5.40 -10.94 8.52
N ILE A 127 4.48 -10.03 8.20
CA ILE A 127 3.32 -10.33 7.36
C ILE A 127 3.75 -10.66 5.93
N TYR A 128 4.67 -9.88 5.38
CA TYR A 128 5.13 -10.00 3.99
C TYR A 128 6.66 -9.88 3.93
N PRO A 129 7.39 -11.00 4.11
CA PRO A 129 8.86 -10.98 4.17
C PRO A 129 9.59 -10.34 2.98
N PRO A 130 9.08 -10.36 1.74
CA PRO A 130 9.75 -9.70 0.63
C PRO A 130 10.05 -8.21 0.81
N TYR A 131 9.41 -7.54 1.75
CA TYR A 131 9.74 -6.13 2.04
C TYR A 131 11.22 -5.92 2.36
N LYS A 132 11.85 -6.89 3.05
CA LYS A 132 13.28 -6.78 3.39
C LYS A 132 14.14 -6.82 2.14
N ASP A 133 13.79 -7.68 1.19
CA ASP A 133 14.48 -7.75 -0.10
C ASP A 133 14.27 -6.46 -0.90
N TYR A 134 13.06 -5.90 -0.83
CA TYR A 134 12.74 -4.66 -1.51
C TYR A 134 13.57 -3.50 -0.97
N GLN A 135 13.76 -3.41 0.35
CA GLN A 135 14.63 -2.37 0.93
C GLN A 135 16.07 -2.53 0.46
N ALA A 136 16.57 -3.75 0.40
CA ALA A 136 17.91 -4.01 -0.12
C ALA A 136 18.04 -3.58 -1.60
N SER A 137 17.01 -3.84 -2.41
CA SER A 137 16.99 -3.47 -3.83
C SER A 137 16.84 -1.98 -4.05
N ALA A 138 16.21 -1.26 -3.13
CA ALA A 138 15.94 0.18 -3.27
C ALA A 138 17.20 1.04 -3.17
N GLY A 139 18.34 0.45 -2.82
CA GLY A 139 19.60 1.18 -2.71
C GLY A 139 19.59 2.17 -1.55
N SER A 140 19.85 3.44 -1.86
CA SER A 140 19.88 4.50 -0.85
C SER A 140 18.51 5.01 -0.46
N ARG A 141 17.46 4.61 -1.18
CA ARG A 141 16.09 5.04 -0.85
C ARG A 141 15.60 4.30 0.39
N GLU A 142 15.28 5.02 1.45
CA GLU A 142 14.56 4.45 2.58
C GLU A 142 13.10 4.32 2.20
N ILE A 143 12.57 3.09 2.24
CA ILE A 143 11.18 2.84 1.86
C ILE A 143 10.26 3.41 2.94
N PRO A 144 9.34 4.32 2.59
CA PRO A 144 8.46 4.95 3.58
C PRO A 144 7.48 3.97 4.21
N VAL A 145 7.29 4.13 5.52
CA VAL A 145 6.22 3.51 6.28
C VAL A 145 5.20 4.58 6.59
N ILE A 146 3.97 4.39 6.16
CA ILE A 146 2.93 5.41 6.25
C ILE A 146 1.84 4.94 7.19
N ILE A 147 1.49 5.79 8.15
CA ILE A 147 0.40 5.54 9.11
C ILE A 147 -0.85 6.27 8.62
N LEU A 148 -1.95 5.55 8.59
CA LEU A 148 -3.25 6.04 8.14
C LEU A 148 -4.19 5.98 9.33
N GLU A 149 -4.66 7.14 9.76
CA GLU A 149 -5.53 7.24 10.94
C GLU A 149 -6.92 7.70 10.52
N ARG A 150 -7.95 6.93 10.91
CA ARG A 150 -9.34 7.26 10.57
C ARG A 150 -9.70 8.65 11.09
N VAL A 151 -10.35 9.42 10.25
CA VAL A 151 -10.87 10.74 10.63
C VAL A 151 -12.18 10.59 11.41
#